data_c5fa5ca8bd4d98f1c762d2bfef5749dc
#
_entry.id   c5fa5ca8bd4d98f1c762d2bfef5749dc
#
_cell.length_a   1.000
_cell.length_b   1.000
_cell.length_c   1.000
_cell.angle_alpha   90.00
_cell.angle_beta   90.00
_cell.angle_gamma   90.00
#
_symmetry.space_group_name_H-M   'P 1'
#
loop_
_entity.id
_entity.type
_entity.pdbx_description
1 polymer ?
#
loop_
_entity_poly.entity_id
_entity_poly.type
_entity_poly.pdbx_seq_one_letter_code
_entity_poly.pdbx_strand_id
1 'polypeptide(L)'
;MARASEAFLFNSYELPRRAGEMKEYSLDLVTPERIGIDVIAVMAGEEIHLEMRLESVTEGVLVSAELSALADGECMRCLDPIELQIDRRIQELYRYAPEKPHTKAERKRARQEADDLDEDDVLMMDADFINLEAPIRDAIVLDLPVNPLCSPNCLGLCPGCGVKWSSLENTHSHEVIDPRWAGLSGLGGPFDSKN
;
A
#
# COMPACT_ATOMS: atom_id res chain seq x y z
N MET A 1 16.48 -13.48 -1.68
CA MET A 1 16.25 -12.34 -0.78
C MET A 1 16.63 -11.09 -1.54
N ALA A 2 15.65 -10.26 -1.91
CA ALA A 2 15.91 -8.95 -2.48
C ALA A 2 16.64 -8.13 -1.40
N ARG A 3 17.71 -7.45 -1.77
CA ARG A 3 18.34 -6.49 -0.87
C ARG A 3 17.32 -5.39 -0.63
N ALA A 4 16.99 -5.12 0.64
CA ALA A 4 16.24 -3.92 1.00
C ALA A 4 16.85 -2.73 0.28
N SER A 5 16.03 -1.87 -0.28
CA SER A 5 16.55 -0.65 -0.88
C SER A 5 17.28 0.15 0.20
N GLU A 6 18.48 0.61 -0.07
CA GLU A 6 19.26 1.42 0.87
C GLU A 6 18.49 2.67 1.36
N ALA A 7 17.49 3.10 0.59
CA ALA A 7 16.62 4.23 0.91
C ALA A 7 15.78 4.02 2.20
N PHE A 8 15.46 2.78 2.55
CA PHE A 8 14.63 2.45 3.71
C PHE A 8 15.42 1.86 4.88
N LEU A 9 16.75 1.81 4.78
CA LEU A 9 17.61 1.35 5.86
C LEU A 9 17.91 2.50 6.81
N PHE A 10 17.49 2.37 8.07
CA PHE A 10 17.76 3.33 9.12
C PHE A 10 18.84 2.81 10.08
N ASN A 11 19.83 3.65 10.40
CA ASN A 11 20.86 3.32 11.37
C ASN A 11 20.48 3.83 12.77
N SER A 12 20.22 2.90 13.69
CA SER A 12 19.81 3.16 15.06
C SER A 12 20.99 3.20 16.06
N TYR A 13 22.24 3.26 15.58
CA TYR A 13 23.45 3.24 16.42
C TYR A 13 23.45 4.23 17.57
N GLU A 14 22.83 5.40 17.36
CA GLU A 14 22.75 6.44 18.39
C GLU A 14 21.71 6.14 19.50
N LEU A 15 20.88 5.11 19.36
CA LEU A 15 19.94 4.69 20.40
C LEU A 15 20.65 3.70 21.35
N PRO A 16 20.81 4.05 22.65
CA PRO A 16 21.41 3.13 23.60
C PRO A 16 20.55 1.87 23.75
N ARG A 17 21.19 0.67 23.76
CA ARG A 17 20.50 -0.62 23.96
C ARG A 17 20.14 -0.86 25.44
N ARG A 18 19.57 0.15 26.08
CA ARG A 18 19.07 0.07 27.48
C ARG A 18 17.56 0.24 27.45
N ALA A 19 16.83 -0.71 28.00
CA ALA A 19 15.37 -0.64 28.03
C ALA A 19 14.85 0.66 28.65
N GLY A 20 13.92 1.34 27.94
CA GLY A 20 13.36 2.62 28.29
C GLY A 20 14.07 3.83 27.68
N GLU A 21 15.21 3.66 27.01
CA GLU A 21 15.81 4.75 26.21
C GLU A 21 15.03 4.95 24.92
N MET A 22 14.78 6.22 24.59
CA MET A 22 14.02 6.58 23.39
C MET A 22 14.67 7.73 22.64
N LYS A 23 14.42 7.78 21.32
CA LYS A 23 14.89 8.83 20.45
C LYS A 23 13.89 9.09 19.33
N GLU A 24 13.73 10.35 18.95
CA GLU A 24 12.82 10.76 17.88
C GLU A 24 13.62 11.22 16.67
N TYR A 25 13.05 10.97 15.48
CA TYR A 25 13.64 11.30 14.20
C TYR A 25 12.55 11.78 13.24
N SER A 26 12.90 12.75 12.40
CA SER A 26 12.10 13.20 11.28
C SER A 26 12.89 12.92 10.01
N LEU A 27 12.31 12.18 9.09
CA LEU A 27 12.96 11.66 7.87
C LEU A 27 12.10 11.98 6.65
N ASP A 28 12.75 12.41 5.59
CA ASP A 28 12.16 12.49 4.25
C ASP A 28 12.82 11.41 3.39
N LEU A 29 12.05 10.37 3.06
CA LEU A 29 12.53 9.20 2.32
C LEU A 29 12.06 9.30 0.87
N VAL A 30 12.99 9.23 -0.07
CA VAL A 30 12.64 9.19 -1.49
C VAL A 30 12.35 7.74 -1.91
N THR A 31 11.18 7.50 -2.49
CA THR A 31 10.79 6.18 -2.98
C THR A 31 11.67 5.75 -4.15
N PRO A 32 12.41 4.64 -4.05
CA PRO A 32 13.25 4.15 -5.14
C PRO A 32 12.44 3.53 -6.28
N GLU A 33 11.25 3.03 -5.96
CA GLU A 33 10.33 2.40 -6.89
C GLU A 33 8.89 2.73 -6.52
N ARG A 34 7.97 2.47 -7.42
CA ARG A 34 6.53 2.66 -7.20
C ARG A 34 6.01 1.77 -6.07
N ILE A 35 5.26 2.36 -5.13
CA ILE A 35 4.61 1.65 -4.01
C ILE A 35 3.09 1.82 -4.13
N GLY A 36 2.38 0.74 -4.41
CA GLY A 36 0.92 0.77 -4.52
C GLY A 36 0.37 -0.31 -5.44
N ILE A 37 -0.86 -0.09 -5.91
CA ILE A 37 -1.59 -0.95 -6.85
C ILE A 37 -1.61 -0.32 -8.24
N ASP A 38 -2.05 -1.07 -9.26
CA ASP A 38 -1.97 -0.64 -10.67
C ASP A 38 -2.61 0.72 -10.96
N VAL A 39 -3.70 1.04 -10.27
CA VAL A 39 -4.53 2.23 -10.53
C VAL A 39 -4.19 3.43 -9.67
N ILE A 40 -3.47 3.23 -8.54
CA ILE A 40 -3.05 4.31 -7.64
C ILE A 40 -1.82 3.89 -6.85
N ALA A 41 -0.84 4.77 -6.72
CA ALA A 41 0.41 4.49 -6.03
C ALA A 41 1.18 5.76 -5.67
N VAL A 42 2.07 5.67 -4.69
CA VAL A 42 3.16 6.61 -4.49
C VAL A 42 4.20 6.33 -5.58
N MET A 43 4.50 7.33 -6.40
CA MET A 43 5.37 7.15 -7.57
C MET A 43 6.85 7.10 -7.16
N ALA A 44 7.67 6.46 -8.00
CA ALA A 44 9.11 6.47 -7.80
C ALA A 44 9.65 7.90 -7.88
N GLY A 45 10.48 8.28 -6.92
CA GLY A 45 11.02 9.64 -6.78
C GLY A 45 10.19 10.57 -5.90
N GLU A 46 8.97 10.17 -5.49
CA GLU A 46 8.18 10.92 -4.52
C GLU A 46 8.71 10.76 -3.09
N GLU A 47 8.45 11.77 -2.26
CA GLU A 47 8.90 11.82 -0.88
C GLU A 47 7.84 11.21 0.06
N ILE A 48 8.31 10.40 1.00
CA ILE A 48 7.54 9.90 2.15
C ILE A 48 8.09 10.60 3.38
N HIS A 49 7.26 11.41 4.04
CA HIS A 49 7.60 12.00 5.32
C HIS A 49 7.32 11.02 6.45
N LEU A 50 8.28 10.84 7.35
CA LEU A 50 8.23 9.89 8.45
C LEU A 50 8.67 10.55 9.76
N GLU A 51 7.72 10.77 10.68
CA GLU A 51 7.99 11.14 12.07
C GLU A 51 8.09 9.86 12.89
N MET A 52 9.31 9.50 13.31
CA MET A 52 9.61 8.21 13.91
C MET A 52 10.16 8.34 15.31
N ARG A 53 9.66 7.51 16.23
CA ARG A 53 10.19 7.31 17.57
C ARG A 53 10.69 5.87 17.71
N LEU A 54 11.93 5.74 18.12
CA LEU A 54 12.55 4.48 18.49
C LEU A 54 12.61 4.36 20.01
N GLU A 55 12.24 3.21 20.52
CA GLU A 55 12.32 2.88 21.95
C GLU A 55 13.04 1.53 22.13
N SER A 56 14.13 1.54 22.89
CA SER A 56 14.84 0.32 23.28
C SER A 56 14.00 -0.48 24.28
N VAL A 57 13.70 -1.71 23.95
CA VAL A 57 13.05 -2.69 24.83
C VAL A 57 13.98 -3.88 25.07
N THR A 58 13.62 -4.78 25.98
CA THR A 58 14.47 -5.92 26.37
C THR A 58 14.79 -6.84 25.18
N GLU A 59 13.82 -7.00 24.25
CA GLU A 59 13.91 -7.94 23.14
C GLU A 59 14.38 -7.30 21.82
N GLY A 60 14.41 -5.95 21.74
CA GLY A 60 14.71 -5.27 20.50
C GLY A 60 14.50 -3.77 20.56
N VAL A 61 14.07 -3.20 19.43
CA VAL A 61 13.69 -1.79 19.28
C VAL A 61 12.26 -1.71 18.79
N LEU A 62 11.41 -1.03 19.57
CA LEU A 62 10.06 -0.68 19.16
C LEU A 62 10.12 0.58 18.30
N VAL A 63 9.66 0.47 17.08
CA VAL A 63 9.51 1.55 16.11
C VAL A 63 8.07 2.01 16.12
N SER A 64 7.83 3.28 16.45
CA SER A 64 6.52 3.93 16.32
C SER A 64 6.68 5.09 15.38
N ALA A 65 5.95 5.13 14.27
CA ALA A 65 6.09 6.16 13.26
C ALA A 65 4.74 6.66 12.75
N GLU A 66 4.69 7.95 12.40
CA GLU A 66 3.62 8.55 11.61
C GLU A 66 4.16 8.78 10.19
N LEU A 67 3.50 8.21 9.21
CA LEU A 67 3.85 8.25 7.80
C LEU A 67 2.88 9.15 7.07
N SER A 68 3.41 10.07 6.26
CA SER A 68 2.65 10.92 5.34
C SER A 68 3.22 10.77 3.93
N ALA A 69 2.36 10.51 2.94
CA ALA A 69 2.76 10.38 1.54
C ALA A 69 1.62 10.80 0.61
N LEU A 70 1.96 11.16 -0.64
CA LEU A 70 0.98 11.44 -1.69
C LEU A 70 0.97 10.29 -2.70
N ALA A 71 -0.22 9.76 -2.98
CA ALA A 71 -0.42 8.75 -4.00
C ALA A 71 -1.17 9.33 -5.19
N ASP A 72 -0.63 9.08 -6.39
CA ASP A 72 -1.21 9.48 -7.66
C ASP A 72 -1.89 8.30 -8.34
N GLY A 73 -3.02 8.56 -8.98
CA GLY A 73 -3.79 7.55 -9.67
C GLY A 73 -4.82 8.09 -10.64
N GLU A 74 -5.70 7.20 -11.07
CA GLU A 74 -6.80 7.52 -11.97
C GLU A 74 -8.14 7.02 -11.42
N CYS A 75 -9.18 7.81 -11.63
CA CYS A 75 -10.54 7.41 -11.28
C CYS A 75 -10.97 6.19 -12.11
N MET A 76 -11.39 5.12 -11.46
CA MET A 76 -11.82 3.87 -12.12
C MET A 76 -13.07 4.03 -13.01
N ARG A 77 -13.77 5.16 -12.92
CA ARG A 77 -14.98 5.40 -13.72
C ARG A 77 -14.79 6.40 -14.86
N CYS A 78 -14.07 7.49 -14.63
CA CYS A 78 -13.93 8.56 -15.64
C CYS A 78 -12.48 8.77 -16.11
N LEU A 79 -11.53 8.02 -15.56
CA LEU A 79 -10.09 8.08 -15.87
C LEU A 79 -9.46 9.44 -15.61
N ASP A 80 -10.11 10.27 -14.79
CA ASP A 80 -9.50 11.53 -14.36
C ASP A 80 -8.38 11.26 -13.37
N PRO A 81 -7.30 12.06 -13.41
CA PRO A 81 -6.25 11.97 -12.40
C PRO A 81 -6.81 12.29 -11.02
N ILE A 82 -6.33 11.59 -10.03
CA ILE A 82 -6.64 11.78 -8.61
C ILE A 82 -5.36 11.77 -7.80
N GLU A 83 -5.37 12.54 -6.75
CA GLU A 83 -4.33 12.55 -5.72
C GLU A 83 -4.96 12.14 -4.40
N LEU A 84 -4.30 11.28 -3.65
CA LEU A 84 -4.76 10.81 -2.36
C LEU A 84 -3.66 11.00 -1.32
N GLN A 85 -3.97 11.76 -0.27
CA GLN A 85 -3.12 11.88 0.89
C GLN A 85 -3.22 10.61 1.74
N ILE A 86 -2.07 10.01 2.06
CA ILE A 86 -1.93 8.86 2.93
C ILE A 86 -1.32 9.35 4.24
N ASP A 87 -2.02 9.12 5.35
CA ASP A 87 -1.55 9.42 6.71
C ASP A 87 -1.75 8.18 7.57
N ARG A 88 -0.65 7.50 7.92
CA ARG A 88 -0.68 6.22 8.63
C ARG A 88 0.28 6.16 9.80
N ARG A 89 -0.11 5.35 10.79
CA ARG A 89 0.74 5.00 11.92
C ARG A 89 1.28 3.59 11.74
N ILE A 90 2.58 3.47 11.99
CA ILE A 90 3.31 2.20 11.98
C ILE A 90 3.77 1.96 13.42
N GLN A 91 3.61 0.73 13.89
CA GLN A 91 4.16 0.31 15.18
C GLN A 91 4.66 -1.13 15.05
N GLU A 92 6.00 -1.28 15.03
CA GLU A 92 6.65 -2.55 14.77
C GLU A 92 7.78 -2.81 15.75
N LEU A 93 7.94 -4.06 16.16
CA LEU A 93 9.02 -4.51 17.02
C LEU A 93 10.11 -5.20 16.19
N TYR A 94 11.28 -4.58 16.14
CA TYR A 94 12.48 -5.16 15.53
C TYR A 94 13.28 -5.86 16.60
N ARG A 95 13.35 -7.19 16.55
CA ARG A 95 14.06 -7.99 17.52
C ARG A 95 15.59 -7.95 17.27
N TYR A 96 16.34 -7.96 18.35
CA TYR A 96 17.77 -8.17 18.26
C TYR A 96 18.05 -9.57 17.71
N ALA A 97 19.08 -9.70 16.85
CA ALA A 97 19.51 -11.02 16.39
C ALA A 97 19.85 -11.90 17.60
N PRO A 98 19.34 -13.13 17.67
CA PRO A 98 19.65 -14.02 18.80
C PRO A 98 21.17 -14.26 18.86
N GLU A 99 21.71 -14.22 20.07
CA GLU A 99 23.10 -14.62 20.29
C GLU A 99 23.30 -16.03 19.76
N LYS A 100 24.42 -16.28 19.06
CA LYS A 100 24.71 -17.60 18.53
C LYS A 100 24.76 -18.60 19.68
N PRO A 101 23.93 -19.66 19.65
CA PRO A 101 23.86 -20.61 20.75
C PRO A 101 25.20 -21.29 20.93
N HIS A 102 25.80 -21.14 22.10
CA HIS A 102 27.12 -21.70 22.45
C HIS A 102 27.03 -23.15 22.92
N THR A 103 25.86 -23.60 23.42
CA THR A 103 25.67 -24.96 23.95
C THR A 103 24.69 -25.78 23.10
N LYS A 104 24.83 -27.13 23.20
CA LYS A 104 23.94 -28.07 22.49
C LYS A 104 22.48 -28.00 22.99
N ALA A 105 22.27 -27.60 24.26
CA ALA A 105 20.97 -27.42 24.86
C ALA A 105 20.26 -26.14 24.33
N GLU A 106 21.03 -25.06 24.18
CA GLU A 106 20.55 -23.80 23.60
C GLU A 106 20.15 -23.97 22.12
N ARG A 107 20.97 -24.74 21.35
CA ARG A 107 20.63 -25.07 19.95
C ARG A 107 19.32 -25.85 19.83
N LYS A 108 19.00 -26.70 20.79
CA LYS A 108 17.75 -27.47 20.80
C LYS A 108 16.57 -26.61 21.14
N ARG A 109 16.73 -25.65 22.10
CA ARG A 109 15.69 -24.68 22.46
C ARG A 109 15.42 -23.70 21.31
N ALA A 110 16.47 -23.13 20.70
CA ALA A 110 16.35 -22.24 19.56
C ALA A 110 15.63 -22.88 18.36
N ARG A 111 15.83 -24.21 18.14
CA ARG A 111 15.07 -24.94 17.11
C ARG A 111 13.60 -25.17 17.46
N GLN A 112 13.26 -25.32 18.72
CA GLN A 112 11.87 -25.49 19.16
C GLN A 112 11.10 -24.17 19.15
N GLU A 113 11.78 -23.06 19.48
CA GLU A 113 11.20 -21.70 19.43
C GLU A 113 11.04 -21.21 17.97
N ALA A 114 11.90 -21.65 17.05
CA ALA A 114 11.79 -21.37 15.61
C ALA A 114 10.64 -22.17 14.94
N ASP A 115 10.25 -23.32 15.45
CA ASP A 115 9.12 -24.11 14.93
C ASP A 115 7.74 -23.53 15.38
N ASP A 116 7.71 -22.71 16.43
CA ASP A 116 6.47 -22.13 16.99
C ASP A 116 6.13 -20.73 16.44
N LEU A 117 7.06 -20.07 15.75
CA LEU A 117 6.85 -18.77 15.12
C LEU A 117 7.04 -18.94 13.61
N ASP A 118 6.11 -18.44 12.80
CA ASP A 118 6.36 -18.22 11.38
C ASP A 118 7.53 -17.24 11.28
N GLU A 119 8.75 -17.77 11.04
CA GLU A 119 10.01 -16.99 11.00
C GLU A 119 9.96 -15.85 9.97
N ASP A 120 9.05 -15.93 8.99
CA ASP A 120 8.90 -14.96 7.92
C ASP A 120 8.23 -13.65 8.39
N ASP A 121 7.50 -13.65 9.53
CA ASP A 121 6.77 -12.49 10.04
C ASP A 121 7.53 -11.69 11.12
N VAL A 122 8.70 -12.17 11.56
CA VAL A 122 9.47 -11.51 12.61
C VAL A 122 10.48 -10.53 12.02
N LEU A 123 10.27 -9.22 12.28
CA LEU A 123 11.22 -8.20 11.90
C LEU A 123 12.48 -8.29 12.78
N MET A 124 13.63 -8.47 12.15
CA MET A 124 14.93 -8.60 12.81
C MET A 124 15.83 -7.41 12.47
N MET A 125 16.59 -6.94 13.46
CA MET A 125 17.65 -5.98 13.21
C MET A 125 18.85 -6.66 12.56
N ASP A 126 19.47 -5.96 11.59
CA ASP A 126 20.79 -6.34 11.08
C ASP A 126 21.86 -5.43 11.71
N ALA A 127 22.52 -5.92 12.75
CA ALA A 127 23.39 -5.15 13.63
C ALA A 127 22.67 -3.96 14.26
N ASP A 128 22.92 -2.73 13.79
CA ASP A 128 22.26 -1.50 14.23
C ASP A 128 21.29 -0.96 13.15
N PHE A 129 21.04 -1.73 12.09
CA PHE A 129 20.16 -1.30 11.01
C PHE A 129 18.74 -1.86 11.18
N ILE A 130 17.79 -0.98 10.94
CA ILE A 130 16.34 -1.24 10.89
C ILE A 130 15.90 -1.09 9.44
N ASN A 131 15.29 -2.13 8.87
CA ASN A 131 14.72 -2.06 7.54
C ASN A 131 13.24 -1.66 7.61
N LEU A 132 12.93 -0.43 7.20
CA LEU A 132 11.58 0.13 7.23
C LEU A 132 10.78 -0.17 5.95
N GLU A 133 11.35 -0.86 4.96
CA GLU A 133 10.72 -1.07 3.65
C GLU A 133 9.37 -1.78 3.74
N ALA A 134 9.32 -2.93 4.41
CA ALA A 134 8.10 -3.72 4.52
C ALA A 134 6.98 -2.97 5.27
N PRO A 135 7.20 -2.43 6.48
CA PRO A 135 6.18 -1.66 7.19
C PRO A 135 5.68 -0.41 6.45
N ILE A 136 6.56 0.30 5.76
CA ILE A 136 6.18 1.47 4.96
C ILE A 136 5.32 1.03 3.77
N ARG A 137 5.74 -0.01 3.06
CA ARG A 137 4.99 -0.57 1.94
C ARG A 137 3.60 -1.04 2.36
N ASP A 138 3.51 -1.76 3.46
CA ASP A 138 2.25 -2.28 3.99
C ASP A 138 1.33 -1.13 4.44
N ALA A 139 1.86 -0.13 5.14
CA ALA A 139 1.10 1.03 5.56
C ALA A 139 0.50 1.80 4.38
N ILE A 140 1.24 1.95 3.27
CA ILE A 140 0.78 2.60 2.06
C ILE A 140 -0.26 1.73 1.35
N VAL A 141 0.08 0.48 1.03
CA VAL A 141 -0.77 -0.39 0.20
C VAL A 141 -2.11 -0.69 0.85
N LEU A 142 -2.13 -0.89 2.18
CA LEU A 142 -3.37 -1.16 2.92
C LEU A 142 -4.30 0.06 3.05
N ASP A 143 -3.77 1.27 2.85
CA ASP A 143 -4.57 2.51 2.86
C ASP A 143 -5.20 2.82 1.50
N LEU A 144 -4.60 2.32 0.43
CA LEU A 144 -5.07 2.62 -0.92
C LEU A 144 -6.43 1.99 -1.21
N PRO A 145 -7.39 2.75 -1.76
CA PRO A 145 -8.67 2.19 -2.17
C PRO A 145 -8.51 1.27 -3.38
N VAL A 146 -9.12 0.09 -3.34
CA VAL A 146 -9.13 -0.86 -4.46
C VAL A 146 -9.78 -0.26 -5.70
N ASN A 147 -10.77 0.63 -5.52
CA ASN A 147 -11.50 1.32 -6.59
C ASN A 147 -11.45 2.83 -6.34
N PRO A 148 -10.36 3.52 -6.71
CA PRO A 148 -10.25 4.95 -6.51
C PRO A 148 -11.23 5.72 -7.39
N LEU A 149 -11.91 6.73 -6.81
CA LEU A 149 -12.91 7.55 -7.47
C LEU A 149 -12.61 9.04 -7.24
N CYS A 150 -12.73 9.86 -8.28
CA CYS A 150 -12.60 11.33 -8.16
C CYS A 150 -13.70 11.94 -7.29
N SER A 151 -14.84 11.28 -7.20
CA SER A 151 -15.95 11.62 -6.28
C SER A 151 -16.81 10.37 -6.02
N PRO A 152 -17.49 10.27 -4.86
CA PRO A 152 -18.36 9.13 -4.55
C PRO A 152 -19.46 8.89 -5.59
N ASN A 153 -19.95 9.96 -6.22
CA ASN A 153 -21.02 9.92 -7.22
C ASN A 153 -20.50 10.11 -8.65
N CYS A 154 -19.25 9.78 -8.93
CA CYS A 154 -18.71 9.86 -10.29
C CYS A 154 -19.56 9.03 -11.25
N LEU A 155 -20.11 9.69 -12.28
CA LEU A 155 -20.96 9.05 -13.29
C LEU A 155 -20.15 8.21 -14.29
N GLY A 156 -18.85 8.46 -14.39
CA GLY A 156 -17.95 7.73 -15.30
C GLY A 156 -18.03 8.20 -16.76
N LEU A 157 -17.63 7.31 -17.65
CA LEU A 157 -17.68 7.49 -19.10
C LEU A 157 -18.88 6.80 -19.69
N CYS A 158 -19.42 7.36 -20.76
CA CYS A 158 -20.44 6.69 -21.56
C CYS A 158 -19.81 5.47 -22.30
N PRO A 159 -20.34 4.26 -22.15
CA PRO A 159 -19.77 3.06 -22.77
C PRO A 159 -19.87 3.07 -24.29
N GLY A 160 -20.74 3.89 -24.87
CA GLY A 160 -20.93 3.99 -26.31
C GLY A 160 -19.95 4.93 -27.02
N CYS A 161 -19.60 6.07 -26.39
CA CYS A 161 -18.74 7.07 -27.02
C CYS A 161 -17.48 7.43 -26.19
N GLY A 162 -17.35 6.92 -24.97
CA GLY A 162 -16.20 7.22 -24.10
C GLY A 162 -16.17 8.65 -23.53
N VAL A 163 -17.19 9.45 -23.75
CA VAL A 163 -17.29 10.81 -23.22
C VAL A 163 -17.82 10.77 -21.80
N LYS A 164 -17.35 11.68 -20.91
CA LYS A 164 -17.82 11.75 -19.53
C LYS A 164 -19.30 12.05 -19.46
N TRP A 165 -20.05 11.28 -18.65
CA TRP A 165 -21.48 11.52 -18.43
C TRP A 165 -21.77 12.91 -17.89
N SER A 166 -20.86 13.51 -17.13
CA SER A 166 -21.00 14.87 -16.59
C SER A 166 -20.99 15.97 -17.66
N SER A 167 -20.47 15.68 -18.86
CA SER A 167 -20.42 16.63 -19.99
C SER A 167 -21.44 16.33 -21.09
N LEU A 168 -22.27 15.30 -20.90
CA LEU A 168 -23.30 14.91 -21.85
C LEU A 168 -24.68 15.47 -21.43
N GLU A 169 -25.53 15.73 -22.42
CA GLU A 169 -26.90 16.11 -22.17
C GLU A 169 -27.70 14.95 -21.57
N ASN A 170 -28.74 15.24 -20.76
CA ASN A 170 -29.57 14.21 -20.14
C ASN A 170 -30.32 13.32 -21.15
N THR A 171 -30.42 13.76 -22.41
CA THR A 171 -31.06 13.06 -23.53
C THR A 171 -30.08 12.14 -24.29
N HIS A 172 -28.80 12.17 -23.89
CA HIS A 172 -27.78 11.38 -24.57
C HIS A 172 -28.06 9.88 -24.47
N SER A 173 -28.14 9.21 -25.62
CA SER A 173 -28.35 7.77 -25.74
C SER A 173 -27.62 7.20 -26.95
N HIS A 174 -27.26 5.94 -26.88
CA HIS A 174 -26.73 5.19 -27.99
C HIS A 174 -27.63 4.00 -28.28
N GLU A 175 -27.99 3.81 -29.52
CA GLU A 175 -28.58 2.55 -29.99
C GLU A 175 -27.48 1.49 -30.08
N VAL A 176 -27.31 0.70 -29.02
CA VAL A 176 -26.38 -0.44 -29.02
C VAL A 176 -27.17 -1.71 -29.29
N ILE A 177 -27.21 -2.13 -30.55
CA ILE A 177 -27.73 -3.46 -30.90
C ILE A 177 -26.58 -4.45 -30.72
N ASP A 178 -26.69 -5.38 -29.75
CA ASP A 178 -25.72 -6.46 -29.59
C ASP A 178 -25.62 -7.24 -30.92
N PRO A 179 -24.42 -7.41 -31.51
CA PRO A 179 -24.24 -8.10 -32.77
C PRO A 179 -24.89 -9.49 -32.82
N ARG A 180 -25.04 -10.17 -31.67
CA ARG A 180 -25.73 -11.45 -31.54
C ARG A 180 -27.22 -11.38 -31.82
N TRP A 181 -27.84 -10.21 -31.63
CA TRP A 181 -29.27 -9.95 -31.82
C TRP A 181 -29.56 -9.22 -33.12
N ALA A 182 -28.51 -8.80 -33.88
CA ALA A 182 -28.67 -8.10 -35.15
C ALA A 182 -29.53 -8.88 -36.17
N GLY A 183 -29.47 -10.22 -36.15
CA GLY A 183 -30.32 -11.07 -36.99
C GLY A 183 -31.80 -11.05 -36.63
N LEU A 184 -32.19 -10.58 -35.46
CA LEU A 184 -33.59 -10.46 -35.00
C LEU A 184 -34.22 -9.12 -35.36
N SER A 185 -33.44 -8.12 -35.75
CA SER A 185 -33.93 -6.77 -36.09
C SER A 185 -34.91 -6.78 -37.29
N GLY A 186 -34.84 -7.81 -38.15
CA GLY A 186 -35.78 -8.01 -39.27
C GLY A 186 -37.08 -8.75 -38.91
N LEU A 187 -37.20 -9.29 -37.68
CA LEU A 187 -38.36 -10.05 -37.22
C LEU A 187 -39.37 -9.20 -36.41
N GLY A 188 -38.99 -7.98 -36.04
CA GLY A 188 -39.86 -7.03 -35.36
C GLY A 188 -40.78 -6.31 -36.33
N GLY A 189 -41.89 -6.93 -36.72
CA GLY A 189 -43.01 -6.22 -37.33
C GLY A 189 -43.57 -5.19 -36.33
N PRO A 190 -44.23 -4.10 -36.81
CA PRO A 190 -44.79 -3.08 -35.94
C PRO A 190 -45.75 -3.75 -34.95
N PHE A 191 -45.42 -3.69 -33.65
CA PHE A 191 -46.36 -4.02 -32.59
C PHE A 191 -47.46 -2.95 -32.63
N ASP A 192 -48.59 -3.30 -33.20
CA ASP A 192 -49.83 -2.53 -33.18
C ASP A 192 -50.26 -2.42 -31.72
N SER A 193 -49.99 -1.26 -31.08
CA SER A 193 -50.53 -0.91 -29.75
C SER A 193 -52.01 -0.53 -29.94
N LYS A 194 -52.86 -1.52 -30.04
CA LYS A 194 -54.30 -1.37 -29.82
C LYS A 194 -54.66 -2.11 -28.54
N ASN A 195 -54.77 -1.37 -27.42
CA ASN A 195 -55.88 -1.26 -26.48
C ASN A 195 -55.49 -0.41 -25.30
#